data_1e30049254b2bfff92eb4e7acde2e2e7
#
_entry.id   1e30049254b2bfff92eb4e7acde2e2e7
#
_cell.length_a   1.000
_cell.length_b   1.000
_cell.length_c   1.000
_cell.angle_alpha   90.00
_cell.angle_beta   90.00
_cell.angle_gamma   90.00
#
_symmetry.space_group_name_H-M   'P 1'
#
loop_
_entity.id
_entity.type
_entity.pdbx_description
1 polymer ?
#
loop_
_entity_poly.entity_id
_entity_poly.type
_entity_poly.pdbx_seq_one_letter_code
_entity_poly.pdbx_strand_id
1 'polypeptide(L)'
;ATTDDDDGLIEFIPPSIEELVIVKAPEHDEVLRPNIIFSDELIPSFILGETDIRVELKHLVMLQQAAIAILAQAQREILLVSPDLEHERFDNPAFVEALSAFARSSRYTKTQILLADPRLAIEDGHRVIKLMRRLSSLVEIRQLHENDIEHSEAMLVADNISLLRCTNRDPWQGSLLPKGTPYAQQARERFLTWWERGSEISDFRELKI
;
A
#
# COMPACT_ATOMS: atom_id res chain seq x y z
N ALA A 1 -31.71 -49.67 -30.95
CA ALA A 1 -31.07 -49.13 -29.77
C ALA A 1 -30.15 -47.99 -30.21
N THR A 2 -30.65 -46.80 -30.13
CA THR A 2 -29.93 -45.55 -30.40
C THR A 2 -29.86 -44.82 -29.09
N THR A 3 -28.66 -44.62 -28.61
CA THR A 3 -28.36 -43.75 -27.48
C THR A 3 -27.96 -42.38 -28.03
N ASP A 4 -28.81 -41.40 -27.79
CA ASP A 4 -28.46 -39.97 -27.98
C ASP A 4 -27.62 -39.51 -26.78
N ASP A 5 -26.36 -39.17 -27.02
CA ASP A 5 -25.53 -38.42 -26.11
C ASP A 5 -25.77 -36.94 -26.39
N ASP A 6 -26.54 -36.30 -25.51
CA ASP A 6 -26.76 -34.87 -25.48
C ASP A 6 -25.60 -34.20 -24.70
N ASP A 7 -24.54 -33.82 -25.41
CA ASP A 7 -23.45 -33.00 -24.88
C ASP A 7 -23.94 -31.57 -24.73
N GLY A 8 -24.48 -31.26 -23.54
CA GLY A 8 -24.85 -29.92 -23.13
C GLY A 8 -23.63 -28.99 -23.01
N LEU A 9 -23.23 -28.39 -24.12
CA LEU A 9 -22.29 -27.27 -24.13
C LEU A 9 -22.90 -26.08 -23.39
N ILE A 10 -22.41 -25.81 -22.19
CA ILE A 10 -22.74 -24.58 -21.47
C ILE A 10 -22.06 -23.45 -22.21
N GLU A 11 -22.84 -22.69 -22.97
CA GLU A 11 -22.39 -21.48 -23.66
C GLU A 11 -22.10 -20.42 -22.61
N PHE A 12 -20.82 -20.07 -22.42
CA PHE A 12 -20.40 -18.98 -21.54
C PHE A 12 -20.74 -17.64 -22.21
N ILE A 13 -21.81 -17.02 -21.72
CA ILE A 13 -22.18 -15.65 -22.14
C ILE A 13 -21.42 -14.69 -21.21
N PRO A 14 -20.44 -13.91 -21.71
CA PRO A 14 -19.78 -12.90 -20.89
C PRO A 14 -20.81 -11.80 -20.51
N PRO A 15 -20.73 -11.24 -19.28
CA PRO A 15 -21.62 -10.17 -18.87
C PRO A 15 -21.44 -8.94 -19.76
N SER A 16 -22.54 -8.33 -20.14
CA SER A 16 -22.56 -7.13 -20.99
C SER A 16 -21.94 -5.94 -20.22
N ILE A 17 -21.23 -5.08 -20.98
CA ILE A 17 -20.49 -3.89 -20.48
C ILE A 17 -21.41 -2.86 -19.78
N GLU A 18 -22.72 -3.04 -19.76
CA GLU A 18 -23.69 -2.11 -19.21
C GLU A 18 -23.94 -2.20 -17.70
N GLU A 19 -23.32 -3.16 -16.99
CA GLU A 19 -23.44 -3.32 -15.53
C GLU A 19 -22.28 -2.72 -14.72
N LEU A 20 -21.45 -1.87 -15.32
CA LEU A 20 -20.47 -1.11 -14.57
C LEU A 20 -21.15 0.04 -13.83
N VAL A 21 -21.44 -0.19 -12.54
CA VAL A 21 -21.92 0.87 -11.66
C VAL A 21 -20.80 1.91 -11.49
N ILE A 22 -20.95 3.02 -12.21
CA ILE A 22 -20.11 4.22 -12.03
C ILE A 22 -20.57 4.91 -10.73
N VAL A 23 -19.85 4.68 -9.64
CA VAL A 23 -20.03 5.45 -8.41
C VAL A 23 -19.48 6.85 -8.66
N LYS A 24 -20.38 7.82 -8.85
CA LYS A 24 -20.05 9.24 -9.00
C LYS A 24 -19.47 9.77 -7.68
N ALA A 25 -18.21 10.16 -7.66
CA ALA A 25 -17.61 10.89 -6.55
C ALA A 25 -18.18 12.32 -6.47
N PRO A 26 -18.29 12.93 -5.28
CA PRO A 26 -18.79 14.29 -5.12
C PRO A 26 -17.88 15.32 -5.80
N GLU A 27 -18.47 16.26 -6.50
CA GLU A 27 -17.82 17.39 -7.19
C GLU A 27 -17.22 18.36 -6.17
N HIS A 28 -15.91 18.28 -5.91
CA HIS A 28 -15.10 19.41 -5.50
C HIS A 28 -13.62 19.10 -5.81
N ASP A 29 -13.03 19.93 -6.67
CA ASP A 29 -11.62 19.98 -7.10
C ASP A 29 -11.04 18.63 -7.56
N GLU A 30 -11.21 18.37 -8.84
CA GLU A 30 -10.58 17.24 -9.56
C GLU A 30 -9.06 17.39 -9.65
N VAL A 31 -8.37 17.01 -8.59
CA VAL A 31 -7.02 16.50 -8.76
C VAL A 31 -7.20 15.12 -9.41
N LEU A 32 -6.79 14.98 -10.67
CA LEU A 32 -6.82 13.73 -11.43
C LEU A 32 -6.13 12.61 -10.64
N ARG A 33 -6.90 11.87 -9.85
CA ARG A 33 -6.43 10.63 -9.23
C ARG A 33 -6.49 9.56 -10.31
N PRO A 34 -5.42 8.81 -10.54
CA PRO A 34 -5.46 7.73 -11.51
C PRO A 34 -6.59 6.76 -11.12
N ASN A 35 -7.52 6.54 -12.04
CA ASN A 35 -8.60 5.57 -11.90
C ASN A 35 -7.95 4.18 -12.01
N ILE A 36 -7.48 3.64 -10.89
CA ILE A 36 -6.89 2.30 -10.84
C ILE A 36 -8.05 1.30 -10.85
N ILE A 37 -8.39 0.80 -12.03
CA ILE A 37 -9.39 -0.24 -12.21
C ILE A 37 -8.72 -1.57 -11.87
N PHE A 38 -9.10 -2.16 -10.75
CA PHE A 38 -8.73 -3.53 -10.40
C PHE A 38 -9.66 -4.49 -11.15
N SER A 39 -9.16 -5.14 -12.18
CA SER A 39 -9.94 -6.05 -13.03
C SER A 39 -10.15 -7.45 -12.44
N ASP A 40 -9.50 -7.77 -11.31
CA ASP A 40 -9.72 -9.00 -10.55
C ASP A 40 -9.85 -8.65 -9.08
N GLU A 41 -11.04 -8.75 -8.51
CA GLU A 41 -11.34 -8.45 -7.11
C GLU A 41 -10.76 -9.53 -6.18
N LEU A 42 -9.43 -9.48 -5.98
CA LEU A 42 -8.78 -10.33 -4.97
C LEU A 42 -9.03 -9.81 -3.54
N ILE A 43 -9.37 -8.53 -3.41
CA ILE A 43 -9.79 -7.91 -2.16
C ILE A 43 -11.16 -7.25 -2.35
N PRO A 44 -12.06 -7.28 -1.35
CA PRO A 44 -13.33 -6.58 -1.44
C PRO A 44 -13.10 -5.06 -1.57
N SER A 45 -13.99 -4.39 -2.30
CA SER A 45 -13.99 -2.93 -2.36
C SER A 45 -14.27 -2.34 -0.96
N PHE A 46 -13.59 -1.26 -0.62
CA PHE A 46 -13.77 -0.59 0.67
C PHE A 46 -13.61 0.93 0.55
N ILE A 47 -14.20 1.64 1.49
CA ILE A 47 -14.01 3.08 1.69
C ILE A 47 -13.19 3.26 2.96
N LEU A 48 -12.05 3.96 2.84
CA LEU A 48 -11.12 4.21 3.94
C LEU A 48 -11.83 5.01 5.04
N GLY A 49 -11.81 4.50 6.27
CA GLY A 49 -12.44 5.13 7.43
C GLY A 49 -13.94 4.85 7.58
N GLU A 50 -14.60 4.26 6.59
CA GLU A 50 -16.04 3.95 6.64
C GLU A 50 -16.31 2.46 6.72
N THR A 51 -15.64 1.66 5.87
CA THR A 51 -15.88 0.22 5.78
C THR A 51 -15.29 -0.51 6.97
N ASP A 52 -16.16 -0.98 7.86
CA ASP A 52 -15.80 -1.68 9.10
C ASP A 52 -15.73 -3.19 8.87
N ILE A 53 -14.68 -3.63 8.20
CA ILE A 53 -14.37 -5.03 7.93
C ILE A 53 -12.92 -5.33 8.23
N ARG A 54 -12.62 -6.60 8.51
CA ARG A 54 -11.27 -7.15 8.50
C ARG A 54 -11.10 -8.05 7.29
N VAL A 55 -10.14 -7.75 6.44
CA VAL A 55 -9.80 -8.54 5.27
C VAL A 55 -8.53 -9.33 5.55
N GLU A 56 -8.61 -10.65 5.47
CA GLU A 56 -7.43 -11.51 5.53
C GLU A 56 -6.78 -11.58 4.14
N LEU A 57 -5.48 -11.29 4.11
CA LEU A 57 -4.68 -11.24 2.89
C LEU A 57 -3.76 -12.46 2.86
N LYS A 58 -3.94 -13.33 1.86
CA LYS A 58 -3.30 -14.66 1.80
C LYS A 58 -2.24 -14.78 0.71
N HIS A 59 -2.03 -13.74 -0.07
CA HIS A 59 -1.10 -13.73 -1.20
C HIS A 59 -0.47 -12.35 -1.38
N LEU A 60 0.73 -12.32 -1.96
CA LEU A 60 1.45 -11.09 -2.27
C LEU A 60 0.59 -10.07 -3.04
N VAL A 61 -0.14 -10.54 -4.06
CA VAL A 61 -0.96 -9.66 -4.90
C VAL A 61 -2.06 -8.97 -4.08
N MET A 62 -2.67 -9.66 -3.11
CA MET A 62 -3.66 -9.04 -2.20
C MET A 62 -3.02 -7.94 -1.34
N LEU A 63 -1.82 -8.16 -0.83
CA LEU A 63 -1.06 -7.16 -0.06
C LEU A 63 -0.69 -5.94 -0.91
N GLN A 64 -0.29 -6.16 -2.18
CA GLN A 64 -0.02 -5.09 -3.13
C GLN A 64 -1.27 -4.27 -3.43
N GLN A 65 -2.37 -4.93 -3.79
CA GLN A 65 -3.65 -4.27 -4.07
C GLN A 65 -4.18 -3.48 -2.87
N ALA A 66 -4.10 -4.06 -1.67
CA ALA A 66 -4.51 -3.38 -0.44
C ALA A 66 -3.70 -2.10 -0.20
N ALA A 67 -2.38 -2.15 -0.36
CA ALA A 67 -1.51 -1.00 -0.20
C ALA A 67 -1.83 0.11 -1.23
N ILE A 68 -2.03 -0.26 -2.50
CA ILE A 68 -2.37 0.69 -3.56
C ILE A 68 -3.76 1.31 -3.32
N ALA A 69 -4.76 0.50 -2.93
CA ALA A 69 -6.11 0.98 -2.65
C ALA A 69 -6.15 1.95 -1.44
N ILE A 70 -5.31 1.72 -0.42
CA ILE A 70 -5.12 2.65 0.69
C ILE A 70 -4.52 3.97 0.19
N LEU A 71 -3.42 3.91 -0.58
CA LEU A 71 -2.74 5.10 -1.12
C LEU A 71 -3.66 5.95 -1.99
N ALA A 72 -4.55 5.31 -2.76
CA ALA A 72 -5.51 6.01 -3.61
C ALA A 72 -6.57 6.79 -2.83
N GLN A 73 -6.81 6.44 -1.56
CA GLN A 73 -7.85 7.05 -0.72
C GLN A 73 -7.28 7.91 0.41
N ALA A 74 -6.04 7.71 0.81
CA ALA A 74 -5.39 8.46 1.88
C ALA A 74 -5.29 9.96 1.55
N GLN A 75 -5.40 10.82 2.57
CA GLN A 75 -5.48 12.28 2.41
C GLN A 75 -4.39 13.05 3.16
N ARG A 76 -3.81 12.49 4.23
CA ARG A 76 -2.91 13.24 5.14
C ARG A 76 -1.57 12.60 5.34
N GLU A 77 -1.53 11.34 5.83
CA GLU A 77 -0.28 10.69 6.16
C GLU A 77 -0.26 9.22 5.75
N ILE A 78 0.91 8.78 5.32
CA ILE A 78 1.26 7.37 5.12
C ILE A 78 2.49 7.08 5.96
N LEU A 79 2.38 6.11 6.85
CA LEU A 79 3.45 5.61 7.69
C LEU A 79 3.70 4.14 7.34
N LEU A 80 4.88 3.84 6.85
CA LEU A 80 5.26 2.50 6.41
C LEU A 80 6.43 1.99 7.25
N VAL A 81 6.30 0.80 7.81
CA VAL A 81 7.42 0.02 8.38
C VAL A 81 7.62 -1.20 7.52
N SER A 82 8.83 -1.44 7.09
CA SER A 82 9.21 -2.60 6.29
C SER A 82 10.60 -3.09 6.71
N PRO A 83 10.86 -4.40 6.70
CA PRO A 83 12.20 -4.91 6.97
C PRO A 83 13.26 -4.36 6.00
N ASP A 84 13.02 -4.43 4.71
CA ASP A 84 13.98 -4.15 3.63
C ASP A 84 13.37 -3.45 2.41
N LEU A 85 12.18 -2.88 2.56
CA LEU A 85 11.35 -2.31 1.48
C LEU A 85 10.83 -3.37 0.49
N GLU A 86 10.84 -4.63 0.86
CA GLU A 86 10.22 -5.79 0.19
C GLU A 86 10.03 -5.60 -1.33
N HIS A 87 11.11 -5.86 -2.10
CA HIS A 87 11.15 -5.61 -3.55
C HIS A 87 9.91 -6.14 -4.29
N GLU A 88 9.50 -7.37 -3.99
CA GLU A 88 8.33 -8.00 -4.60
C GLU A 88 7.01 -7.22 -4.32
N ARG A 89 6.92 -6.57 -3.17
CA ARG A 89 5.71 -5.87 -2.73
C ARG A 89 5.65 -4.43 -3.19
N PHE A 90 6.76 -3.70 -3.08
CA PHE A 90 6.79 -2.25 -3.24
C PHE A 90 7.55 -1.76 -4.48
N ASP A 91 8.41 -2.59 -5.11
CA ASP A 91 9.13 -2.19 -6.32
C ASP A 91 8.31 -2.45 -7.59
N ASN A 92 7.02 -2.13 -7.55
CA ASN A 92 6.16 -2.22 -8.72
C ASN A 92 5.66 -0.83 -9.16
N PRO A 93 5.46 -0.62 -10.48
CA PRO A 93 5.07 0.69 -11.02
C PRO A 93 3.78 1.23 -10.42
N ALA A 94 2.76 0.38 -10.22
CA ALA A 94 1.45 0.81 -9.71
C ALA A 94 1.53 1.35 -8.27
N PHE A 95 2.30 0.68 -7.39
CA PHE A 95 2.53 1.17 -6.04
C PHE A 95 3.26 2.52 -6.04
N VAL A 96 4.34 2.62 -6.84
CA VAL A 96 5.15 3.86 -6.92
C VAL A 96 4.34 5.01 -7.49
N GLU A 97 3.49 4.76 -8.48
CA GLU A 97 2.58 5.75 -9.05
C GLU A 97 1.55 6.22 -8.01
N ALA A 98 0.88 5.29 -7.32
CA ALA A 98 -0.07 5.61 -6.26
C ALA A 98 0.58 6.41 -5.13
N LEU A 99 1.79 6.02 -4.68
CA LEU A 99 2.56 6.74 -3.66
C LEU A 99 2.95 8.15 -4.13
N SER A 100 3.38 8.28 -5.39
CA SER A 100 3.70 9.56 -6.01
C SER A 100 2.48 10.47 -6.13
N ALA A 101 1.33 9.93 -6.51
CA ALA A 101 0.07 10.66 -6.59
C ALA A 101 -0.38 11.14 -5.20
N PHE A 102 -0.36 10.26 -4.20
CA PHE A 102 -0.64 10.61 -2.82
C PHE A 102 0.29 11.73 -2.33
N ALA A 103 1.60 11.57 -2.43
CA ALA A 103 2.58 12.55 -1.94
C ALA A 103 2.39 13.93 -2.56
N ARG A 104 1.94 14.02 -3.82
CA ARG A 104 1.71 15.28 -4.54
C ARG A 104 0.28 15.81 -4.45
N SER A 105 -0.64 15.07 -3.82
CA SER A 105 -2.05 15.46 -3.76
C SER A 105 -2.27 16.73 -2.94
N SER A 106 -1.40 17.02 -1.98
CA SER A 106 -1.45 18.23 -1.16
C SER A 106 -0.06 18.57 -0.60
N ARG A 107 0.20 19.84 -0.33
CA ARG A 107 1.39 20.28 0.41
C ARG A 107 1.41 19.83 1.89
N TYR A 108 0.31 19.32 2.37
CA TYR A 108 0.15 18.85 3.75
C TYR A 108 0.25 17.33 3.89
N THR A 109 0.36 16.61 2.78
CA THR A 109 0.58 15.16 2.83
C THR A 109 1.97 14.85 3.36
N LYS A 110 2.09 13.75 4.08
CA LYS A 110 3.33 13.27 4.65
C LYS A 110 3.49 11.78 4.41
N THR A 111 4.62 11.38 3.89
CA THR A 111 5.01 9.97 3.79
C THR A 111 6.28 9.74 4.57
N GLN A 112 6.23 8.82 5.53
CA GLN A 112 7.37 8.42 6.34
C GLN A 112 7.53 6.91 6.28
N ILE A 113 8.76 6.47 6.01
CA ILE A 113 9.10 5.05 5.84
C ILE A 113 10.24 4.71 6.80
N LEU A 114 10.07 3.66 7.58
CA LEU A 114 11.09 3.06 8.44
C LEU A 114 11.53 1.72 7.88
N LEU A 115 12.83 1.53 7.71
CA LEU A 115 13.43 0.29 7.23
C LEU A 115 14.34 -0.30 8.30
N ALA A 116 14.23 -1.60 8.54
CA ALA A 116 15.17 -2.28 9.43
C ALA A 116 16.55 -2.43 8.74
N ASP A 117 16.57 -2.84 7.49
CA ASP A 117 17.77 -2.94 6.66
C ASP A 117 17.58 -2.32 5.27
N PRO A 118 18.14 -1.15 5.01
CA PRO A 118 17.99 -0.45 3.73
C PRO A 118 18.95 -0.95 2.63
N ARG A 119 19.94 -1.81 2.93
CA ARG A 119 21.05 -2.14 2.02
C ARG A 119 20.58 -2.71 0.69
N LEU A 120 19.74 -3.73 0.70
CA LEU A 120 19.23 -4.36 -0.53
C LEU A 120 18.45 -3.37 -1.39
N ALA A 121 17.60 -2.55 -0.78
CA ALA A 121 16.83 -1.55 -1.50
C ALA A 121 17.71 -0.48 -2.18
N ILE A 122 18.87 -0.16 -1.58
CA ILE A 122 19.84 0.77 -2.13
C ILE A 122 20.60 0.13 -3.30
N GLU A 123 21.16 -1.08 -3.10
CA GLU A 123 21.96 -1.81 -4.08
C GLU A 123 21.15 -2.11 -5.35
N ASP A 124 19.90 -2.55 -5.20
CA ASP A 124 18.99 -2.86 -6.31
C ASP A 124 18.40 -1.63 -6.99
N GLY A 125 18.63 -0.44 -6.46
CA GLY A 125 18.12 0.81 -7.02
C GLY A 125 16.59 0.89 -7.01
N HIS A 126 15.97 0.53 -5.90
CA HIS A 126 14.53 0.43 -5.68
C HIS A 126 13.76 1.70 -6.13
N ARG A 127 12.63 1.53 -6.81
CA ARG A 127 11.83 2.64 -7.37
C ARG A 127 11.31 3.63 -6.32
N VAL A 128 10.96 3.16 -5.12
CA VAL A 128 10.52 4.05 -4.01
C VAL A 128 11.67 4.95 -3.56
N ILE A 129 12.91 4.46 -3.54
CA ILE A 129 14.09 5.28 -3.24
C ILE A 129 14.30 6.35 -4.31
N LYS A 130 14.16 5.98 -5.60
CA LYS A 130 14.21 6.95 -6.70
C LYS A 130 13.11 8.01 -6.58
N LEU A 131 11.91 7.60 -6.17
CA LEU A 131 10.80 8.52 -5.90
C LEU A 131 11.13 9.48 -4.75
N MET A 132 11.61 8.96 -3.61
CA MET A 132 12.00 9.74 -2.45
C MET A 132 13.06 10.79 -2.81
N ARG A 133 14.09 10.44 -3.58
CA ARG A 133 15.11 11.40 -4.05
C ARG A 133 14.51 12.56 -4.88
N ARG A 134 13.44 12.29 -5.65
CA ARG A 134 12.72 13.29 -6.44
C ARG A 134 11.75 14.13 -5.61
N LEU A 135 11.19 13.57 -4.55
CA LEU A 135 10.15 14.17 -3.70
C LEU A 135 10.62 14.23 -2.24
N SER A 136 11.89 14.63 -2.01
CA SER A 136 12.55 14.57 -0.70
C SER A 136 11.90 15.42 0.40
N SER A 137 11.08 16.40 0.04
CA SER A 137 10.29 17.18 0.99
C SER A 137 8.94 16.53 1.37
N LEU A 138 8.51 15.50 0.64
CA LEU A 138 7.21 14.85 0.79
C LEU A 138 7.32 13.39 1.23
N VAL A 139 8.44 12.74 0.91
CA VAL A 139 8.71 11.34 1.23
C VAL A 139 10.04 11.25 1.95
N GLU A 140 10.01 10.82 3.20
CA GLU A 140 11.19 10.63 4.02
C GLU A 140 11.36 9.14 4.36
N ILE A 141 12.62 8.66 4.32
CA ILE A 141 12.97 7.30 4.71
C ILE A 141 14.06 7.38 5.78
N ARG A 142 13.88 6.61 6.86
CA ARG A 142 14.86 6.44 7.93
C ARG A 142 15.13 4.98 8.21
N GLN A 143 16.26 4.68 8.78
CA GLN A 143 16.57 3.37 9.31
C GLN A 143 16.08 3.25 10.75
N LEU A 144 15.44 2.14 11.08
CA LEU A 144 15.07 1.77 12.45
C LEU A 144 16.32 1.68 13.33
N HIS A 145 16.19 2.13 14.57
CA HIS A 145 17.21 1.89 15.58
C HIS A 145 17.30 0.38 15.88
N GLU A 146 18.51 -0.15 16.08
CA GLU A 146 18.75 -1.59 16.27
C GLU A 146 17.89 -2.22 17.36
N ASN A 147 17.66 -1.53 18.47
CA ASN A 147 16.84 -2.02 19.59
C ASN A 147 15.35 -2.11 19.23
N ASP A 148 14.91 -1.52 18.14
CA ASP A 148 13.51 -1.52 17.71
C ASP A 148 13.21 -2.57 16.65
N ILE A 149 14.25 -3.13 16.01
CA ILE A 149 14.09 -4.07 14.90
C ILE A 149 13.31 -5.31 15.32
N GLU A 150 13.65 -5.92 16.46
CA GLU A 150 12.99 -7.13 16.96
C GLU A 150 11.52 -6.89 17.36
N HIS A 151 11.17 -5.65 17.67
CA HIS A 151 9.81 -5.26 18.10
C HIS A 151 9.00 -4.64 16.96
N SER A 152 9.61 -4.41 15.81
CA SER A 152 8.94 -3.83 14.67
C SER A 152 8.13 -4.88 13.91
N GLU A 153 7.02 -4.44 13.36
CA GLU A 153 6.17 -5.24 12.48
C GLU A 153 6.02 -4.55 11.12
N ALA A 154 5.99 -5.32 10.04
CA ALA A 154 5.74 -4.77 8.71
C ALA A 154 4.29 -4.29 8.62
N MET A 155 4.11 -2.97 8.51
CA MET A 155 2.79 -2.34 8.52
C MET A 155 2.75 -1.06 7.68
N LEU A 156 1.54 -0.72 7.21
CA LEU A 156 1.22 0.57 6.63
C LEU A 156 0.03 1.15 7.36
N VAL A 157 0.19 2.34 7.92
CA VAL A 157 -0.88 3.13 8.53
C VAL A 157 -1.22 4.29 7.62
N ALA A 158 -2.52 4.51 7.38
CA ALA A 158 -3.01 5.65 6.62
C ALA A 158 -3.96 6.51 7.45
N ASP A 159 -3.71 7.81 7.48
CA ASP A 159 -4.56 8.85 8.09
C ASP A 159 -4.96 8.59 9.54
N ASN A 160 -4.17 7.78 10.28
CA ASN A 160 -4.49 7.35 11.64
C ASN A 160 -5.82 6.56 11.74
N ILE A 161 -6.31 6.02 10.64
CA ILE A 161 -7.62 5.37 10.51
C ILE A 161 -7.48 3.93 10.04
N SER A 162 -6.66 3.67 9.03
CA SER A 162 -6.51 2.36 8.40
C SER A 162 -5.18 1.72 8.74
N LEU A 163 -5.20 0.39 8.84
CA LEU A 163 -4.01 -0.40 9.13
C LEU A 163 -3.94 -1.62 8.21
N LEU A 164 -2.84 -1.72 7.49
CA LEU A 164 -2.43 -2.90 6.73
C LEU A 164 -1.22 -3.51 7.43
N ARG A 165 -1.30 -4.80 7.76
CA ARG A 165 -0.18 -5.57 8.34
C ARG A 165 0.25 -6.67 7.40
N CYS A 166 1.56 -6.91 7.34
CA CYS A 166 2.13 -8.12 6.77
C CYS A 166 2.69 -8.96 7.93
N THR A 167 2.08 -10.10 8.18
CA THR A 167 2.43 -10.97 9.33
C THR A 167 3.44 -12.05 8.95
N ASN A 168 3.49 -12.44 7.68
CA ASN A 168 4.41 -13.42 7.15
C ASN A 168 4.73 -13.11 5.68
N ARG A 169 5.95 -13.46 5.23
CA ARG A 169 6.42 -13.29 3.85
C ARG A 169 6.51 -14.61 3.08
N ASP A 170 6.59 -15.72 3.77
CA ASP A 170 6.64 -17.06 3.17
C ASP A 170 5.82 -18.06 4.01
N PRO A 171 4.60 -18.38 3.57
CA PRO A 171 3.83 -17.71 2.51
C PRO A 171 3.37 -16.30 2.90
N TRP A 172 3.17 -15.44 1.91
CA TRP A 172 2.67 -14.08 2.14
C TRP A 172 1.32 -14.07 2.84
N GLN A 173 1.26 -13.43 3.99
CA GLN A 173 0.06 -13.30 4.80
C GLN A 173 -0.02 -11.93 5.46
N GLY A 174 -1.24 -11.45 5.64
CA GLY A 174 -1.48 -10.17 6.29
C GLY A 174 -2.94 -9.91 6.55
N SER A 175 -3.24 -8.72 7.01
CA SER A 175 -4.60 -8.26 7.23
C SER A 175 -4.75 -6.77 6.93
N LEU A 176 -5.93 -6.40 6.44
CA LEU A 176 -6.33 -5.02 6.20
C LEU A 176 -7.53 -4.67 7.07
N LEU A 177 -7.45 -3.54 7.74
CA LEU A 177 -8.53 -2.89 8.46
C LEU A 177 -8.76 -1.50 7.83
N PRO A 178 -9.71 -1.34 6.90
CA PRO A 178 -10.01 -0.03 6.29
C PRO A 178 -10.46 1.01 7.30
N LYS A 179 -11.20 0.57 8.34
CA LYS A 179 -11.59 1.33 9.53
C LYS A 179 -11.06 0.63 10.78
N GLY A 180 -9.79 0.81 11.04
CA GLY A 180 -9.09 0.18 12.15
C GLY A 180 -8.68 1.17 13.24
N THR A 181 -9.49 2.18 13.54
CA THR A 181 -9.11 3.34 14.35
C THR A 181 -8.35 3.01 15.64
N PRO A 182 -8.78 2.13 16.54
CA PRO A 182 -8.01 1.87 17.75
C PRO A 182 -6.63 1.26 17.44
N TYR A 183 -6.57 0.31 16.51
CA TYR A 183 -5.34 -0.37 16.13
C TYR A 183 -4.41 0.52 15.29
N ALA A 184 -5.00 1.33 14.40
CA ALA A 184 -4.25 2.28 13.59
C ALA A 184 -3.59 3.36 14.46
N GLN A 185 -4.29 3.87 15.49
CA GLN A 185 -3.76 4.83 16.45
C GLN A 185 -2.58 4.25 17.25
N GLN A 186 -2.74 3.04 17.79
CA GLN A 186 -1.64 2.37 18.52
C GLN A 186 -0.44 2.10 17.59
N ALA A 187 -0.69 1.67 16.37
CA ALA A 187 0.38 1.44 15.38
C ALA A 187 1.10 2.76 15.04
N ARG A 188 0.37 3.85 14.88
CA ARG A 188 0.91 5.19 14.65
C ARG A 188 1.78 5.67 15.82
N GLU A 189 1.32 5.52 17.05
CA GLU A 189 2.08 5.92 18.25
C GLU A 189 3.41 5.16 18.33
N ARG A 190 3.39 3.85 18.08
CA ARG A 190 4.62 3.04 18.01
C ARG A 190 5.54 3.51 16.89
N PHE A 191 4.97 3.75 15.70
CA PHE A 191 5.73 4.27 14.57
C PHE A 191 6.45 5.57 14.92
N LEU A 192 5.75 6.54 15.53
CA LEU A 192 6.33 7.83 15.90
C LEU A 192 7.47 7.67 16.92
N THR A 193 7.31 6.76 17.90
CA THR A 193 8.37 6.45 18.84
C THR A 193 9.62 5.89 18.14
N TRP A 194 9.44 5.00 17.19
CA TRP A 194 10.54 4.46 16.38
C TRP A 194 11.13 5.51 15.44
N TRP A 195 10.29 6.38 14.90
CA TRP A 195 10.71 7.46 14.01
C TRP A 195 11.65 8.45 14.67
N GLU A 196 11.37 8.83 15.92
CA GLU A 196 12.22 9.74 16.70
C GLU A 196 13.61 9.16 16.97
N ARG A 197 13.71 7.84 17.15
CA ARG A 197 14.99 7.13 17.36
C ARG A 197 15.67 6.71 16.07
N GLY A 198 14.93 6.67 14.98
CA GLY A 198 15.43 6.28 13.67
C GLY A 198 16.48 7.26 13.13
N SER A 199 17.46 6.73 12.40
CA SER A 199 18.52 7.51 11.79
C SER A 199 18.30 7.77 10.32
N GLU A 200 18.78 8.94 9.85
CA GLU A 200 18.85 9.21 8.42
C GLU A 200 19.85 8.26 7.74
N ILE A 201 19.52 7.83 6.53
CA ILE A 201 20.36 6.92 5.75
C ILE A 201 21.27 7.78 4.88
N SER A 202 22.58 7.77 5.16
CA SER A 202 23.59 8.58 4.46
C SER A 202 23.61 8.35 2.95
N ASP A 203 23.43 7.11 2.51
CA ASP A 203 23.49 6.68 1.11
C ASP A 203 22.32 7.21 0.25
N PHE A 204 21.29 7.75 0.89
CA PHE A 204 20.22 8.46 0.17
C PHE A 204 20.61 9.89 -0.21
N ARG A 205 21.64 10.43 0.42
CA ARG A 205 22.19 11.76 0.13
C ARG A 205 23.26 11.74 -0.96
N GLU A 206 23.13 10.89 -1.99
CA GLU A 206 24.06 10.97 -3.10
C GLU A 206 24.13 12.41 -3.63
N LEU A 207 25.34 12.95 -3.56
CA LEU A 207 25.73 14.24 -4.08
C LEU A 207 25.23 14.40 -5.52
N LYS A 208 24.42 15.43 -5.74
CA LYS A 208 24.27 16.00 -7.07
C LYS A 208 25.64 16.56 -7.47
N ILE A 209 26.43 15.74 -8.19
CA ILE A 209 27.58 16.23 -8.95
C ILE A 209 27.06 16.70 -10.29
#